data_757abb4f7b43c0a918c9a012b542058b
#
_entry.id   757abb4f7b43c0a918c9a012b542058b
#
_cell.length_a   1.000
_cell.length_b   1.000
_cell.length_c   1.000
_cell.angle_alpha   90.00
_cell.angle_beta   90.00
_cell.angle_gamma   90.00
#
_symmetry.space_group_name_H-M   'P 1'
#
loop_
_entity.id
_entity.type
_entity.pdbx_description
1 polymer ?
#
loop_
_entity_poly.entity_id
_entity_poly.type
_entity_poly.pdbx_seq_one_letter_code
_entity_poly.pdbx_strand_id
1 'polypeptide(L)'
;MEIEDKILELLKKLKIIPNSKQIYIQALTHKSYNFINPDKPHYEMLEFLGDSVINYAVSKVIYDNFYKNEGNSTQIRSLLTSTSSLANATKKVGLMNYVLLGRGASEIRENNKLKADIFESFCAAILLDQGFEKLNEFLSEYLYKDVNFDTEKQYKDPKSIFQEKIQTFSTSNKIHYLHTKLVDGTFRVDLIWEKKKYGIGYGRSIKEAEFAAATNALNIFAETEEK
;
A
#
# COMPACT_ATOMS: atom_id res chain seq x y z
N MET A 1 -7.73 -23.37 24.03
CA MET A 1 -6.53 -22.51 23.93
C MET A 1 -6.99 -21.09 24.09
N GLU A 2 -6.58 -20.45 25.15
CA GLU A 2 -6.96 -19.06 25.41
C GLU A 2 -6.39 -18.15 24.31
N ILE A 3 -7.02 -17.00 24.12
CA ILE A 3 -6.65 -16.07 23.03
C ILE A 3 -5.22 -15.56 23.19
N GLU A 4 -4.77 -15.42 24.42
CA GLU A 4 -3.40 -15.04 24.75
C GLU A 4 -2.38 -16.07 24.26
N ASP A 5 -2.69 -17.36 24.37
CA ASP A 5 -1.82 -18.43 23.89
C ASP A 5 -1.62 -18.37 22.39
N LYS A 6 -2.70 -18.09 21.63
CA LYS A 6 -2.64 -17.92 20.17
C LYS A 6 -1.75 -16.75 19.77
N ILE A 7 -1.88 -15.60 20.47
CA ILE A 7 -1.06 -14.42 20.17
C ILE A 7 0.40 -14.70 20.51
N LEU A 8 0.70 -15.43 21.59
CA LEU A 8 2.06 -15.85 21.91
C LEU A 8 2.66 -16.79 20.85
N GLU A 9 1.86 -17.69 20.28
CA GLU A 9 2.29 -18.51 19.15
C GLU A 9 2.64 -17.66 17.91
N LEU A 10 1.82 -16.64 17.61
CA LEU A 10 2.13 -15.68 16.54
C LEU A 10 3.46 -14.99 16.79
N LEU A 11 3.64 -14.40 17.98
CA LEU A 11 4.85 -13.67 18.34
C LEU A 11 6.09 -14.58 18.26
N LYS A 12 5.98 -15.82 18.71
CA LYS A 12 7.05 -16.82 18.60
C LYS A 12 7.42 -17.10 17.12
N LYS A 13 6.43 -17.25 16.23
CA LYS A 13 6.66 -17.41 14.79
C LYS A 13 7.38 -16.20 14.20
N LEU A 14 7.08 -15.01 14.67
CA LEU A 14 7.70 -13.75 14.25
C LEU A 14 9.05 -13.47 14.96
N LYS A 15 9.52 -14.39 15.81
CA LYS A 15 10.75 -14.23 16.62
C LYS A 15 10.70 -12.97 17.49
N ILE A 16 9.53 -12.66 18.05
CA ILE A 16 9.28 -11.57 18.98
C ILE A 16 9.11 -12.16 20.39
N ILE A 17 9.96 -11.75 21.32
CA ILE A 17 9.84 -12.04 22.75
C ILE A 17 9.24 -10.78 23.39
N PRO A 18 7.91 -10.76 23.68
CA PRO A 18 7.27 -9.53 24.11
C PRO A 18 7.68 -9.14 25.52
N ASN A 19 8.00 -7.85 25.74
CA ASN A 19 8.10 -7.25 27.08
C ASN A 19 6.68 -7.04 27.64
N SER A 20 5.72 -6.68 26.78
CA SER A 20 4.31 -6.54 27.12
C SER A 20 3.41 -7.27 26.14
N LYS A 21 2.75 -8.36 26.58
CA LYS A 21 1.76 -9.07 25.76
C LYS A 21 0.52 -8.20 25.46
N GLN A 22 0.18 -7.32 26.39
CA GLN A 22 -1.06 -6.54 26.36
C GLN A 22 -1.12 -5.62 25.13
N ILE A 23 0.01 -5.05 24.69
CA ILE A 23 0.04 -4.16 23.53
C ILE A 23 -0.29 -4.90 22.22
N TYR A 24 0.13 -6.17 22.09
CA TYR A 24 -0.19 -7.00 20.92
C TYR A 24 -1.66 -7.46 20.94
N ILE A 25 -2.20 -7.74 22.14
CA ILE A 25 -3.64 -8.02 22.30
C ILE A 25 -4.44 -6.80 21.87
N GLN A 26 -4.07 -5.61 22.34
CA GLN A 26 -4.70 -4.35 21.94
C GLN A 26 -4.64 -4.15 20.43
N ALA A 27 -3.47 -4.31 19.81
CA ALA A 27 -3.27 -4.16 18.38
C ALA A 27 -4.14 -5.07 17.52
N LEU A 28 -4.50 -6.23 18.06
CA LEU A 28 -5.34 -7.23 17.40
C LEU A 28 -6.80 -7.21 17.88
N THR A 29 -7.20 -6.24 18.70
CA THR A 29 -8.57 -6.10 19.21
C THR A 29 -9.33 -5.04 18.41
N HIS A 30 -10.34 -5.45 17.64
CA HIS A 30 -11.22 -4.53 16.93
C HIS A 30 -12.26 -3.91 17.90
N LYS A 31 -12.65 -2.67 17.66
CA LYS A 31 -13.63 -1.94 18.49
C LYS A 31 -14.96 -2.68 18.68
N SER A 32 -15.39 -3.50 17.72
CA SER A 32 -16.62 -4.31 17.88
C SER A 32 -16.52 -5.33 19.01
N TYR A 33 -15.33 -5.72 19.42
CA TYR A 33 -15.11 -6.62 20.55
C TYR A 33 -15.48 -5.95 21.88
N ASN A 34 -15.44 -4.62 21.94
CA ASN A 34 -15.77 -3.84 23.12
C ASN A 34 -17.26 -3.84 23.47
N PHE A 35 -18.16 -4.17 22.52
CA PHE A 35 -19.57 -4.44 22.88
C PHE A 35 -19.72 -5.55 23.90
N ILE A 36 -18.75 -6.47 23.97
CA ILE A 36 -18.75 -7.58 24.91
C ILE A 36 -17.84 -7.26 26.12
N ASN A 37 -16.86 -6.40 25.95
CA ASN A 37 -15.83 -6.03 26.94
C ASN A 37 -15.52 -4.53 26.84
N PRO A 38 -16.37 -3.64 27.41
CA PRO A 38 -16.29 -2.18 27.21
C PRO A 38 -14.96 -1.53 27.63
N ASP A 39 -14.28 -2.13 28.62
CA ASP A 39 -13.06 -1.57 29.21
C ASP A 39 -11.77 -2.03 28.51
N LYS A 40 -11.85 -2.89 27.49
CA LYS A 40 -10.66 -3.36 26.80
C LYS A 40 -10.17 -2.35 25.75
N PRO A 41 -8.90 -1.96 25.78
CA PRO A 41 -8.34 -1.10 24.74
C PRO A 41 -8.37 -1.81 23.38
N HIS A 42 -8.60 -1.05 22.32
CA HIS A 42 -8.66 -1.53 20.93
C HIS A 42 -7.60 -0.87 20.05
N TYR A 43 -7.50 -1.30 18.81
CA TYR A 43 -6.38 -1.01 17.93
C TYR A 43 -6.27 0.44 17.42
N GLU A 44 -7.33 1.24 17.41
CA GLU A 44 -7.38 2.53 16.70
C GLU A 44 -6.27 3.52 17.07
N MET A 45 -5.91 3.63 18.36
CA MET A 45 -4.79 4.51 18.75
C MET A 45 -3.42 3.98 18.32
N LEU A 46 -3.28 2.67 18.24
CA LEU A 46 -2.07 2.04 17.70
C LEU A 46 -2.04 2.14 16.15
N GLU A 47 -3.17 2.05 15.47
CA GLU A 47 -3.31 2.33 14.03
C GLU A 47 -2.82 3.74 13.71
N PHE A 48 -3.34 4.75 14.44
CA PHE A 48 -2.92 6.14 14.25
C PHE A 48 -1.40 6.34 14.38
N LEU A 49 -0.79 5.73 15.39
CA LEU A 49 0.66 5.75 15.55
C LEU A 49 1.37 4.98 14.42
N GLY A 50 0.84 3.80 14.10
CA GLY A 50 1.42 2.88 13.12
C GLY A 50 1.48 3.45 11.71
N ASP A 51 0.44 4.15 11.26
CA ASP A 51 0.46 4.89 9.98
C ASP A 51 1.67 5.82 9.89
N SER A 52 1.86 6.68 10.91
CA SER A 52 2.99 7.61 10.97
C SER A 52 4.34 6.91 10.98
N VAL A 53 4.44 5.82 11.72
CA VAL A 53 5.68 5.04 11.89
C VAL A 53 6.04 4.29 10.62
N ILE A 54 5.08 3.68 9.94
CA ILE A 54 5.31 3.00 8.66
C ILE A 54 5.73 4.01 7.59
N ASN A 55 5.06 5.17 7.52
CA ASN A 55 5.44 6.24 6.61
C ASN A 55 6.88 6.70 6.84
N TYR A 56 7.30 6.86 8.10
CA TYR A 56 8.70 7.18 8.44
C TYR A 56 9.66 6.06 8.04
N ALA A 57 9.37 4.81 8.43
CA ALA A 57 10.23 3.66 8.14
C ALA A 57 10.44 3.45 6.64
N VAL A 58 9.35 3.51 5.85
CA VAL A 58 9.38 3.43 4.39
C VAL A 58 10.19 4.59 3.80
N SER A 59 9.99 5.83 4.29
CA SER A 59 10.76 6.99 3.81
C SER A 59 12.25 6.83 4.10
N LYS A 60 12.60 6.29 5.28
CA LYS A 60 14.00 6.04 5.65
C LYS A 60 14.65 4.98 4.74
N VAL A 61 13.96 3.86 4.50
CA VAL A 61 14.47 2.80 3.61
C VAL A 61 14.65 3.34 2.18
N ILE A 62 13.69 4.15 1.69
CA ILE A 62 13.81 4.78 0.37
C ILE A 62 15.01 5.73 0.35
N TYR A 63 15.18 6.57 1.36
CA TYR A 63 16.32 7.49 1.47
C TYR A 63 17.66 6.76 1.47
N ASP A 64 17.77 5.68 2.25
CA ASP A 64 19.01 4.90 2.38
C ASP A 64 19.38 4.16 1.08
N ASN A 65 18.39 3.75 0.26
CA ASN A 65 18.61 2.94 -0.94
C ASN A 65 18.37 3.69 -2.27
N PHE A 66 17.67 4.83 -2.25
CA PHE A 66 17.19 5.54 -3.44
C PHE A 66 17.62 7.01 -3.48
N TYR A 67 18.86 7.30 -3.62
CA TYR A 67 19.36 8.68 -3.50
C TYR A 67 19.09 9.58 -4.74
N LYS A 68 18.12 9.31 -5.62
CA LYS A 68 18.12 9.97 -6.93
C LYS A 68 16.98 10.92 -7.28
N ASN A 69 15.76 10.77 -6.75
CA ASN A 69 14.63 11.61 -7.19
C ASN A 69 13.48 11.65 -6.17
N GLU A 70 13.15 12.86 -5.67
CA GLU A 70 12.06 13.09 -4.70
C GLU A 70 10.70 12.61 -5.22
N GLY A 71 10.38 12.89 -6.49
CA GLY A 71 9.09 12.51 -7.07
C GLY A 71 8.88 10.99 -7.08
N ASN A 72 9.89 10.24 -7.50
CA ASN A 72 9.84 8.77 -7.51
C ASN A 72 9.77 8.22 -6.08
N SER A 73 10.52 8.82 -5.14
CA SER A 73 10.50 8.44 -3.72
C SER A 73 9.11 8.59 -3.11
N THR A 74 8.41 9.66 -3.44
CA THR A 74 7.03 9.90 -2.98
C THR A 74 6.05 8.88 -3.57
N GLN A 75 6.21 8.49 -4.83
CA GLN A 75 5.38 7.45 -5.46
C GLN A 75 5.61 6.08 -4.84
N ILE A 76 6.88 5.68 -4.64
CA ILE A 76 7.23 4.40 -4.00
C ILE A 76 6.65 4.35 -2.59
N ARG A 77 6.81 5.42 -1.81
CA ARG A 77 6.22 5.50 -0.48
C ARG A 77 4.70 5.31 -0.54
N SER A 78 4.01 6.04 -1.41
CA SER A 78 2.55 5.94 -1.57
C SER A 78 2.09 4.52 -1.96
N LEU A 79 2.85 3.82 -2.80
CA LEU A 79 2.56 2.43 -3.17
C LEU A 79 2.73 1.48 -1.98
N LEU A 80 3.84 1.59 -1.26
CA LEU A 80 4.16 0.72 -0.13
C LEU A 80 3.23 0.94 1.06
N THR A 81 2.80 2.18 1.31
CA THR A 81 1.88 2.52 2.40
C THR A 81 0.41 2.51 1.98
N SER A 82 0.10 2.05 0.75
CA SER A 82 -1.29 1.93 0.29
C SER A 82 -2.05 0.86 1.06
N THR A 83 -3.37 1.06 1.21
CA THR A 83 -4.27 0.07 1.83
C THR A 83 -4.11 -1.33 1.22
N SER A 84 -3.91 -1.43 -0.09
CA SER A 84 -3.72 -2.72 -0.77
C SER A 84 -2.40 -3.39 -0.39
N SER A 85 -1.32 -2.63 -0.29
CA SER A 85 0.00 -3.13 0.11
C SER A 85 -0.01 -3.62 1.55
N LEU A 86 -0.52 -2.82 2.48
CA LEU A 86 -0.61 -3.17 3.91
C LEU A 86 -1.56 -4.36 4.13
N ALA A 87 -2.70 -4.42 3.41
CA ALA A 87 -3.60 -5.57 3.47
C ALA A 87 -2.92 -6.87 2.96
N ASN A 88 -2.07 -6.77 1.94
CA ASN A 88 -1.30 -7.93 1.47
C ASN A 88 -0.23 -8.35 2.49
N ALA A 89 0.45 -7.40 3.13
CA ALA A 89 1.38 -7.69 4.22
C ALA A 89 0.68 -8.39 5.39
N THR A 90 -0.52 -7.93 5.78
CA THR A 90 -1.38 -8.59 6.77
C THR A 90 -1.68 -10.05 6.42
N LYS A 91 -1.97 -10.32 5.14
CA LYS A 91 -2.21 -11.70 4.66
C LYS A 91 -0.94 -12.55 4.73
N LYS A 92 0.22 -12.00 4.32
CA LYS A 92 1.51 -12.71 4.40
C LYS A 92 1.86 -13.13 5.83
N VAL A 93 1.64 -12.24 6.80
CA VAL A 93 1.85 -12.53 8.23
C VAL A 93 0.78 -13.46 8.80
N GLY A 94 -0.44 -13.42 8.26
CA GLY A 94 -1.60 -14.14 8.77
C GLY A 94 -2.26 -13.50 9.97
N LEU A 95 -2.13 -12.17 10.16
CA LEU A 95 -2.62 -11.45 11.36
C LEU A 95 -4.13 -11.62 11.58
N MET A 96 -4.92 -11.68 10.49
CA MET A 96 -6.38 -11.78 10.61
C MET A 96 -6.87 -13.02 11.34
N ASN A 97 -6.06 -14.08 11.46
CA ASN A 97 -6.40 -15.29 12.23
C ASN A 97 -6.43 -15.02 13.75
N TYR A 98 -5.80 -13.94 14.18
CA TYR A 98 -5.62 -13.59 15.60
C TYR A 98 -6.47 -12.37 16.01
N VAL A 99 -7.16 -11.71 15.06
CA VAL A 99 -7.97 -10.52 15.32
C VAL A 99 -9.22 -10.87 16.13
N LEU A 100 -9.42 -10.15 17.23
CA LEU A 100 -10.59 -10.21 18.08
C LEU A 100 -11.72 -9.36 17.52
N LEU A 101 -12.79 -9.99 17.08
CA LEU A 101 -14.00 -9.37 16.55
C LEU A 101 -15.18 -9.66 17.46
N GLY A 102 -16.10 -8.69 17.55
CA GLY A 102 -17.39 -8.89 18.19
C GLY A 102 -18.27 -9.92 17.45
N ARG A 103 -19.29 -10.42 18.13
CA ARG A 103 -20.27 -11.34 17.53
C ARG A 103 -20.95 -10.67 16.33
N GLY A 104 -21.02 -11.37 15.19
CA GLY A 104 -21.62 -10.85 13.95
C GLY A 104 -20.68 -9.99 13.08
N ALA A 105 -19.45 -9.72 13.51
CA ALA A 105 -18.47 -8.94 12.75
C ALA A 105 -17.51 -9.81 11.91
N SER A 106 -17.81 -11.09 11.69
CA SER A 106 -16.91 -12.00 10.94
C SER A 106 -16.74 -11.59 9.48
N GLU A 107 -17.76 -11.00 8.86
CA GLU A 107 -17.75 -10.57 7.45
C GLU A 107 -16.70 -9.48 7.16
N ILE A 108 -16.39 -8.65 8.16
CA ILE A 108 -15.38 -7.58 7.97
C ILE A 108 -13.93 -8.10 7.90
N ARG A 109 -13.66 -9.39 8.19
CA ARG A 109 -12.32 -9.99 8.08
C ARG A 109 -11.72 -9.85 6.68
N GLU A 110 -12.57 -9.85 5.66
CA GLU A 110 -12.12 -9.73 4.27
C GLU A 110 -11.94 -8.28 3.81
N ASN A 111 -12.33 -7.31 4.64
CA ASN A 111 -12.18 -5.89 4.32
C ASN A 111 -10.68 -5.50 4.30
N ASN A 112 -10.23 -4.97 3.16
CA ASN A 112 -8.83 -4.56 2.98
C ASN A 112 -8.46 -3.36 3.88
N LYS A 113 -9.40 -2.45 4.16
CA LYS A 113 -9.14 -1.35 5.10
C LYS A 113 -8.83 -1.90 6.49
N LEU A 114 -9.66 -2.81 7.02
CA LEU A 114 -9.39 -3.42 8.32
C LEU A 114 -8.03 -4.17 8.33
N LYS A 115 -7.70 -4.89 7.24
CA LYS A 115 -6.42 -5.57 7.14
C LYS A 115 -5.24 -4.59 7.24
N ALA A 116 -5.35 -3.43 6.57
CA ALA A 116 -4.34 -2.39 6.64
C ALA A 116 -4.24 -1.81 8.05
N ASP A 117 -5.37 -1.45 8.66
CA ASP A 117 -5.43 -0.89 10.02
C ASP A 117 -4.80 -1.84 11.06
N ILE A 118 -5.04 -3.14 10.92
CA ILE A 118 -4.43 -4.17 11.79
C ILE A 118 -2.92 -4.27 11.56
N PHE A 119 -2.43 -4.12 10.33
CA PHE A 119 -0.99 -4.08 10.07
C PHE A 119 -0.33 -2.88 10.72
N GLU A 120 -0.93 -1.70 10.56
CA GLU A 120 -0.45 -0.46 11.17
C GLU A 120 -0.40 -0.56 12.70
N SER A 121 -1.49 -1.02 13.30
CA SER A 121 -1.55 -1.17 14.76
C SER A 121 -0.53 -2.19 15.29
N PHE A 122 -0.30 -3.28 14.55
CA PHE A 122 0.68 -4.29 14.93
C PHE A 122 2.12 -3.76 14.80
N CYS A 123 2.41 -2.96 13.78
CA CYS A 123 3.70 -2.26 13.64
C CYS A 123 3.95 -1.29 14.80
N ALA A 124 2.93 -0.53 15.23
CA ALA A 124 3.05 0.33 16.40
C ALA A 124 3.32 -0.48 17.67
N ALA A 125 2.67 -1.64 17.85
CA ALA A 125 2.92 -2.51 18.98
C ALA A 125 4.38 -3.02 18.99
N ILE A 126 4.92 -3.44 17.85
CA ILE A 126 6.33 -3.83 17.73
C ILE A 126 7.26 -2.66 18.10
N LEU A 127 6.99 -1.48 17.57
CA LEU A 127 7.81 -0.29 17.88
C LEU A 127 7.86 0.00 19.37
N LEU A 128 6.69 0.05 20.02
CA LEU A 128 6.57 0.42 21.43
C LEU A 128 7.15 -0.63 22.37
N ASP A 129 7.09 -1.90 21.98
CA ASP A 129 7.56 -3.01 22.81
C ASP A 129 9.03 -3.39 22.55
N GLN A 130 9.48 -3.34 21.29
CA GLN A 130 10.77 -3.89 20.86
C GLN A 130 11.71 -2.83 20.23
N GLY A 131 11.19 -1.63 19.93
CA GLY A 131 11.96 -0.57 19.29
C GLY A 131 11.99 -0.63 17.78
N PHE A 132 12.62 0.38 17.19
CA PHE A 132 12.61 0.62 15.74
C PHE A 132 13.37 -0.46 14.94
N GLU A 133 14.46 -0.98 15.46
CA GLU A 133 15.26 -2.01 14.77
C GLU A 133 14.42 -3.26 14.51
N LYS A 134 13.69 -3.73 15.53
CA LYS A 134 12.81 -4.88 15.40
C LYS A 134 11.64 -4.64 14.47
N LEU A 135 11.07 -3.44 14.51
CA LEU A 135 10.06 -3.04 13.53
C LEU A 135 10.62 -3.06 12.11
N ASN A 136 11.81 -2.54 11.88
CA ASN A 136 12.42 -2.51 10.56
C ASN A 136 12.74 -3.91 10.01
N GLU A 137 13.18 -4.86 10.87
CA GLU A 137 13.30 -6.28 10.50
C GLU A 137 11.95 -6.86 10.03
N PHE A 138 10.87 -6.58 10.78
CA PHE A 138 9.53 -7.04 10.44
C PHE A 138 9.04 -6.45 9.12
N LEU A 139 9.18 -5.14 8.92
CA LEU A 139 8.80 -4.48 7.69
C LEU A 139 9.64 -4.95 6.49
N SER A 140 10.93 -5.20 6.70
CA SER A 140 11.82 -5.73 5.67
C SER A 140 11.34 -7.09 5.16
N GLU A 141 10.91 -7.99 6.04
CA GLU A 141 10.44 -9.32 5.65
C GLU A 141 9.06 -9.28 4.99
N TYR A 142 8.12 -8.48 5.49
CA TYR A 142 6.70 -8.57 5.11
C TYR A 142 6.21 -7.46 4.19
N LEU A 143 6.89 -6.31 4.14
CA LEU A 143 6.47 -5.17 3.34
C LEU A 143 7.43 -4.87 2.18
N TYR A 144 8.76 -4.88 2.40
CA TYR A 144 9.74 -4.45 1.38
C TYR A 144 10.44 -5.60 0.65
N LYS A 145 10.35 -6.85 1.11
CA LYS A 145 11.14 -7.99 0.59
C LYS A 145 11.11 -8.11 -0.93
N ASP A 146 9.95 -7.87 -1.52
CA ASP A 146 9.72 -8.02 -2.96
C ASP A 146 9.93 -6.71 -3.73
N VAL A 147 10.39 -5.65 -3.05
CA VAL A 147 10.58 -4.33 -3.64
C VAL A 147 11.96 -4.24 -4.27
N ASN A 148 11.99 -4.15 -5.58
CA ASN A 148 13.24 -3.87 -6.27
C ASN A 148 13.48 -2.35 -6.30
N PHE A 149 14.33 -1.88 -5.40
CA PHE A 149 14.68 -0.48 -5.30
C PHE A 149 15.58 0.02 -6.46
N ASP A 150 16.18 -0.86 -7.28
CA ASP A 150 17.10 -0.51 -8.36
C ASP A 150 16.41 -0.17 -9.70
N THR A 151 15.14 -0.45 -9.86
CA THR A 151 14.42 -0.23 -11.12
C THR A 151 13.59 1.05 -11.10
N GLU A 152 14.17 2.16 -11.55
CA GLU A 152 13.45 3.44 -11.78
C GLU A 152 12.18 3.29 -12.64
N LYS A 153 12.18 2.35 -13.58
CA LYS A 153 11.06 2.14 -14.51
C LYS A 153 9.81 1.51 -13.87
N GLN A 154 9.97 0.76 -12.77
CA GLN A 154 8.87 -0.04 -12.22
C GLN A 154 7.87 0.78 -11.39
N TYR A 155 8.28 1.95 -10.90
CA TYR A 155 7.48 2.78 -9.98
C TYR A 155 7.07 4.13 -10.56
N LYS A 156 7.49 4.46 -11.78
CA LYS A 156 7.02 5.68 -12.43
C LYS A 156 5.57 5.51 -12.87
N ASP A 157 4.76 6.53 -12.57
CA ASP A 157 3.41 6.64 -13.14
C ASP A 157 3.53 6.66 -14.68
N PRO A 158 2.81 5.80 -15.40
CA PRO A 158 2.81 5.78 -16.86
C PRO A 158 2.57 7.15 -17.50
N LYS A 159 1.79 8.02 -16.88
CA LYS A 159 1.58 9.39 -17.34
C LYS A 159 2.88 10.20 -17.32
N SER A 160 3.63 10.09 -16.22
CA SER A 160 4.93 10.77 -16.07
C SER A 160 5.96 10.22 -17.06
N ILE A 161 6.01 8.89 -17.24
CA ILE A 161 6.88 8.26 -18.24
C ILE A 161 6.53 8.75 -19.64
N PHE A 162 5.24 8.76 -19.99
CA PHE A 162 4.79 9.23 -21.31
C PHE A 162 5.12 10.70 -21.51
N GLN A 163 4.91 11.54 -20.49
CA GLN A 163 5.25 12.96 -20.54
C GLN A 163 6.75 13.20 -20.73
N GLU A 164 7.61 12.51 -19.96
CA GLU A 164 9.07 12.59 -20.14
C GLU A 164 9.49 12.15 -21.55
N LYS A 165 8.89 11.05 -22.04
CA LYS A 165 9.19 10.53 -23.38
C LYS A 165 8.82 11.56 -24.46
N ILE A 166 7.65 12.17 -24.36
CA ILE A 166 7.22 13.21 -25.32
C ILE A 166 8.13 14.44 -25.27
N GLN A 167 8.62 14.84 -24.10
CA GLN A 167 9.55 15.97 -23.93
C GLN A 167 10.86 15.78 -24.69
N THR A 168 11.27 14.55 -24.97
CA THR A 168 12.47 14.27 -25.78
C THR A 168 12.24 14.51 -27.28
N PHE A 169 10.98 14.48 -27.75
CA PHE A 169 10.65 14.62 -29.17
C PHE A 169 10.11 16.01 -29.55
N SER A 170 9.53 16.74 -28.61
CA SER A 170 8.90 18.04 -28.88
C SER A 170 8.96 18.96 -27.67
N THR A 171 9.14 20.26 -27.92
CA THR A 171 9.01 21.31 -26.90
C THR A 171 7.54 21.60 -26.57
N SER A 172 6.58 21.06 -27.35
CA SER A 172 5.15 21.19 -27.09
C SER A 172 4.64 20.07 -26.20
N ASN A 173 4.48 20.37 -24.90
CA ASN A 173 4.07 19.41 -23.88
C ASN A 173 2.56 19.30 -23.67
N LYS A 174 1.74 19.64 -24.67
CA LYS A 174 0.28 19.63 -24.53
C LYS A 174 -0.28 18.21 -24.75
N ILE A 175 -0.25 17.41 -23.67
CA ILE A 175 -0.95 16.13 -23.59
C ILE A 175 -2.36 16.40 -23.07
N HIS A 176 -3.36 15.83 -23.74
CA HIS A 176 -4.77 15.94 -23.36
C HIS A 176 -5.35 14.56 -23.09
N TYR A 177 -6.09 14.45 -22.00
CA TYR A 177 -6.88 13.27 -21.65
C TYR A 177 -8.36 13.58 -21.88
N LEU A 178 -8.97 12.99 -22.91
CA LEU A 178 -10.39 13.12 -23.17
C LEU A 178 -11.16 12.03 -22.45
N HIS A 179 -12.02 12.44 -21.52
CA HIS A 179 -12.81 11.54 -20.68
C HIS A 179 -14.20 11.32 -21.26
N THR A 180 -14.64 10.08 -21.35
CA THR A 180 -15.99 9.69 -21.73
C THR A 180 -16.54 8.72 -20.68
N LYS A 181 -17.66 9.07 -20.05
CA LYS A 181 -18.39 8.15 -19.17
C LYS A 181 -19.22 7.20 -20.01
N LEU A 182 -19.07 5.90 -19.78
CA LEU A 182 -19.82 4.85 -20.50
C LEU A 182 -21.14 4.52 -19.81
N VAL A 183 -22.03 3.83 -20.52
CA VAL A 183 -23.36 3.47 -20.06
C VAL A 183 -23.32 2.54 -18.84
N ASP A 184 -22.30 1.71 -18.71
CA ASP A 184 -22.08 0.80 -17.60
C ASP A 184 -21.47 1.48 -16.35
N GLY A 185 -21.29 2.80 -16.40
CA GLY A 185 -20.74 3.61 -15.31
C GLY A 185 -19.20 3.65 -15.27
N THR A 186 -18.51 2.94 -16.16
CA THR A 186 -17.05 3.01 -16.31
C THR A 186 -16.64 4.24 -17.12
N PHE A 187 -15.33 4.50 -17.13
CA PHE A 187 -14.74 5.62 -17.88
C PHE A 187 -13.83 5.09 -18.98
N ARG A 188 -13.95 5.70 -20.16
CA ARG A 188 -12.97 5.59 -21.23
C ARG A 188 -12.19 6.89 -21.29
N VAL A 189 -10.88 6.78 -21.47
CA VAL A 189 -9.97 7.92 -21.66
C VAL A 189 -9.17 7.73 -22.95
N ASP A 190 -9.20 8.73 -23.82
CA ASP A 190 -8.33 8.82 -24.98
C ASP A 190 -7.18 9.78 -24.67
N LEU A 191 -5.94 9.29 -24.74
CA LEU A 191 -4.73 10.11 -24.59
C LEU A 191 -4.36 10.69 -25.95
N ILE A 192 -4.31 12.02 -26.02
CA ILE A 192 -4.06 12.79 -27.25
C ILE A 192 -2.82 13.67 -27.05
N TRP A 193 -1.90 13.60 -28.01
CA TRP A 193 -0.78 14.51 -28.15
C TRP A 193 -0.68 14.99 -29.60
N GLU A 194 -0.44 16.30 -29.80
CA GLU A 194 -0.39 16.94 -31.12
C GLU A 194 -1.55 16.55 -32.07
N LYS A 195 -2.78 16.54 -31.53
CA LYS A 195 -4.01 16.15 -32.23
C LYS A 195 -4.09 14.68 -32.67
N LYS A 196 -3.12 13.85 -32.36
CA LYS A 196 -3.15 12.41 -32.61
C LYS A 196 -3.44 11.65 -31.31
N LYS A 197 -4.19 10.55 -31.46
CA LYS A 197 -4.46 9.62 -30.37
C LYS A 197 -3.29 8.64 -30.24
N TYR A 198 -2.73 8.55 -29.03
CA TYR A 198 -1.61 7.67 -28.70
C TYR A 198 -1.98 6.52 -27.80
N GLY A 199 -3.08 6.64 -27.03
CA GLY A 199 -3.51 5.56 -26.16
C GLY A 199 -4.98 5.64 -25.81
N ILE A 200 -5.55 4.49 -25.45
CA ILE A 200 -6.92 4.36 -24.96
C ILE A 200 -6.87 3.56 -23.66
N GLY A 201 -7.61 4.02 -22.66
CA GLY A 201 -7.74 3.32 -21.37
C GLY A 201 -9.16 3.26 -20.90
N TYR A 202 -9.46 2.22 -20.11
CA TYR A 202 -10.75 1.99 -19.49
C TYR A 202 -10.53 1.78 -17.98
N GLY A 203 -11.46 2.24 -17.14
CA GLY A 203 -11.36 2.07 -15.70
C GLY A 203 -12.66 2.39 -14.99
N ARG A 204 -12.77 1.97 -13.74
CA ARG A 204 -13.91 2.27 -12.86
C ARG A 204 -13.87 3.71 -12.33
N SER A 205 -12.72 4.37 -12.45
CA SER A 205 -12.52 5.78 -12.14
C SER A 205 -11.78 6.47 -13.27
N ILE A 206 -11.90 7.80 -13.35
CA ILE A 206 -11.15 8.63 -14.30
C ILE A 206 -9.64 8.37 -14.16
N LYS A 207 -9.14 8.33 -12.91
CA LYS A 207 -7.72 8.11 -12.61
C LYS A 207 -7.21 6.75 -13.10
N GLU A 208 -8.01 5.71 -12.94
CA GLU A 208 -7.71 4.35 -13.43
C GLU A 208 -7.69 4.30 -14.96
N ALA A 209 -8.67 4.93 -15.61
CA ALA A 209 -8.75 5.00 -17.08
C ALA A 209 -7.61 5.82 -17.68
N GLU A 210 -7.20 6.92 -17.05
CA GLU A 210 -6.02 7.70 -17.47
C GLU A 210 -4.72 6.90 -17.35
N PHE A 211 -4.56 6.17 -16.24
CA PHE A 211 -3.41 5.28 -16.04
C PHE A 211 -3.34 4.22 -17.15
N ALA A 212 -4.46 3.57 -17.44
CA ALA A 212 -4.56 2.57 -18.50
C ALA A 212 -4.27 3.17 -19.89
N ALA A 213 -4.75 4.39 -20.17
CA ALA A 213 -4.48 5.08 -21.43
C ALA A 213 -2.99 5.40 -21.62
N ALA A 214 -2.33 5.88 -20.57
CA ALA A 214 -0.89 6.16 -20.60
C ALA A 214 -0.06 4.89 -20.77
N THR A 215 -0.43 3.80 -20.08
CA THR A 215 0.21 2.49 -20.24
C THR A 215 0.07 1.97 -21.67
N ASN A 216 -1.12 2.05 -22.25
CA ASN A 216 -1.36 1.66 -23.63
C ASN A 216 -0.52 2.50 -24.62
N ALA A 217 -0.43 3.81 -24.41
CA ALA A 217 0.38 4.68 -25.24
C ALA A 217 1.88 4.30 -25.18
N LEU A 218 2.41 3.99 -24.02
CA LEU A 218 3.81 3.56 -23.87
C LEU A 218 4.10 2.24 -24.58
N ASN A 219 3.18 1.29 -24.56
CA ASN A 219 3.32 0.01 -25.28
C ASN A 219 3.36 0.23 -26.79
N ILE A 220 2.49 1.10 -27.34
CA ILE A 220 2.49 1.45 -28.77
C ILE A 220 3.80 2.13 -29.18
N PHE A 221 4.36 3.01 -28.33
CA PHE A 221 5.66 3.61 -28.59
C PHE A 221 6.80 2.58 -28.61
N ALA A 222 6.80 1.62 -27.69
CA ALA A 222 7.81 0.58 -27.65
C ALA A 222 7.81 -0.28 -28.93
N GLU A 223 6.63 -0.66 -29.44
CA GLU A 223 6.48 -1.43 -30.67
C GLU A 223 6.92 -0.66 -31.94
N THR A 224 6.92 0.69 -31.88
CA THR A 224 7.36 1.54 -33.01
C THR A 224 8.85 1.82 -33.01
N GLU A 225 9.55 1.67 -31.89
CA GLU A 225 11.01 1.82 -31.79
C GLU A 225 11.78 0.54 -32.18
N GLU A 226 11.13 -0.62 -32.20
CA GLU A 226 11.71 -1.91 -32.60
C GLU A 226 11.62 -2.18 -34.12
N LYS A 227 11.06 -1.28 -34.92
CA LYS A 227 10.94 -1.35 -36.38
C LYS A 227 11.82 -0.32 -37.06
#